data_74fa30c1663fb6780ff3bb1fb2295ac6
#
_entry.id   74fa30c1663fb6780ff3bb1fb2295ac6
#
_cell.length_a   1.000
_cell.length_b   1.000
_cell.length_c   1.000
_cell.angle_alpha   90.00
_cell.angle_beta   90.00
_cell.angle_gamma   90.00
#
_symmetry.space_group_name_H-M   'P 1'
#
loop_
_entity.id
_entity.type
_entity.pdbx_description
1 polymer ?
#
loop_
_entity_poly.entity_id
_entity_poly.type
_entity_poly.pdbx_seq_one_letter_code
_entity_poly.pdbx_strand_id
1 'polypeptide(L)'
;LHLQINIYTNTFNTNMKKTSILFALATLMMSCNPSNSAKEEVLGIINKVNTYWQANNKPETRPFWDNAAYHTGNMEVYFLTKNEEQLAYTKRWAEHNKYWGATNTNKEEWRYSYGERPEYVLFGDWQICFQTYADLYNLEPDTIKIARAREVMEYQMSTPQNDYWWWADGLYMVMPVMTKMYNITGNQLYLDKLYEYFKYAQSIMYDEETGLFYRDAKYV
;
A
#
# COMPACT_ATOMS: atom_id res chain seq x y z
N LEU A 1 -60.61 18.77 -58.72
CA LEU A 1 -59.67 19.85 -58.40
C LEU A 1 -59.67 20.22 -56.95
N HIS A 2 -59.10 19.41 -56.09
CA HIS A 2 -58.71 19.76 -54.72
C HIS A 2 -58.02 18.57 -54.11
N LEU A 3 -56.69 18.46 -54.19
CA LEU A 3 -55.88 17.61 -53.30
C LEU A 3 -54.39 17.76 -53.65
N GLN A 4 -53.81 18.87 -53.27
CA GLN A 4 -52.35 18.96 -53.14
C GLN A 4 -51.91 20.24 -52.40
N ILE A 5 -52.24 20.40 -51.16
CA ILE A 5 -51.54 21.37 -50.30
C ILE A 5 -51.66 20.83 -48.84
N ASN A 6 -50.98 19.76 -48.46
CA ASN A 6 -50.89 19.45 -47.03
C ASN A 6 -49.77 18.46 -46.66
N ILE A 7 -48.71 18.41 -47.45
CA ILE A 7 -47.60 17.51 -47.14
C ILE A 7 -46.32 18.27 -46.70
N TYR A 8 -46.22 19.58 -46.86
CA TYR A 8 -44.98 20.31 -46.57
C TYR A 8 -44.86 20.91 -45.18
N THR A 9 -45.89 20.94 -44.37
CA THR A 9 -45.84 21.55 -43.02
C THR A 9 -45.48 20.58 -41.88
N ASN A 10 -45.59 19.26 -42.11
CA ASN A 10 -45.29 18.28 -41.03
C ASN A 10 -43.83 17.78 -40.98
N THR A 11 -43.06 17.95 -42.05
CA THR A 11 -41.66 17.50 -42.08
C THR A 11 -40.69 18.50 -41.43
N PHE A 12 -41.01 19.79 -41.42
CA PHE A 12 -40.16 20.80 -40.78
C PHE A 12 -40.23 20.78 -39.24
N ASN A 13 -41.40 20.45 -38.68
CA ASN A 13 -41.61 20.47 -37.23
C ASN A 13 -41.07 19.23 -36.53
N THR A 14 -40.92 18.10 -37.21
CA THR A 14 -40.35 16.86 -36.66
C THR A 14 -38.83 16.89 -36.61
N ASN A 15 -38.17 17.61 -37.54
CA ASN A 15 -36.72 17.73 -37.54
C ASN A 15 -36.21 18.73 -36.49
N MET A 16 -36.94 19.81 -36.22
CA MET A 16 -36.58 20.77 -35.16
C MET A 16 -36.70 20.15 -33.75
N LYS A 17 -37.73 19.31 -33.51
CA LYS A 17 -37.86 18.61 -32.20
C LYS A 17 -36.78 17.57 -31.98
N LYS A 18 -36.36 16.84 -33.03
CA LYS A 18 -35.28 15.87 -32.96
C LYS A 18 -33.91 16.54 -32.76
N THR A 19 -33.65 17.65 -33.36
CA THR A 19 -32.39 18.41 -33.22
C THR A 19 -32.29 19.03 -31.81
N SER A 20 -33.39 19.56 -31.26
CA SER A 20 -33.40 20.10 -29.90
C SER A 20 -33.22 19.04 -28.82
N ILE A 21 -33.75 17.82 -29.02
CA ILE A 21 -33.55 16.69 -28.10
C ILE A 21 -32.11 16.17 -28.17
N LEU A 22 -31.48 16.11 -29.34
CA LEU A 22 -30.07 15.75 -29.47
C LEU A 22 -29.13 16.78 -28.81
N PHE A 23 -29.45 18.08 -28.91
CA PHE A 23 -28.67 19.13 -28.26
C PHE A 23 -28.84 19.09 -26.74
N ALA A 24 -30.03 18.80 -26.21
CA ALA A 24 -30.27 18.62 -24.78
C ALA A 24 -29.62 17.35 -24.24
N LEU A 25 -29.57 16.24 -24.99
CA LEU A 25 -28.81 15.05 -24.59
C LEU A 25 -27.29 15.28 -24.63
N ALA A 26 -26.76 16.03 -25.60
CA ALA A 26 -25.33 16.35 -25.67
C ALA A 26 -24.87 17.27 -24.53
N THR A 27 -25.73 18.20 -24.08
CA THR A 27 -25.43 19.05 -22.92
C THR A 27 -25.52 18.29 -21.59
N LEU A 28 -26.35 17.26 -21.47
CA LEU A 28 -26.39 16.38 -20.29
C LEU A 28 -25.15 15.45 -20.19
N MET A 29 -24.50 15.15 -21.31
CA MET A 29 -23.24 14.35 -21.31
C MET A 29 -22.00 15.21 -20.98
N MET A 30 -22.13 16.53 -20.96
CA MET A 30 -21.07 17.46 -20.54
C MET A 30 -21.19 17.88 -19.06
N SER A 31 -22.12 17.28 -18.29
CA SER A 31 -22.14 17.49 -16.84
C SER A 31 -20.90 16.84 -16.25
N CYS A 32 -19.97 17.68 -15.83
CA CYS A 32 -18.74 17.39 -15.11
C CYS A 32 -18.86 16.13 -14.27
N ASN A 33 -17.94 15.21 -14.50
CA ASN A 33 -17.75 14.08 -13.61
C ASN A 33 -16.96 14.60 -12.39
N PRO A 34 -17.59 15.00 -11.27
CA PRO A 34 -16.90 15.61 -10.13
C PRO A 34 -15.88 14.64 -9.49
N SER A 35 -15.99 13.35 -9.80
CA SER A 35 -15.05 12.34 -9.35
C SER A 35 -13.67 12.43 -10.03
N ASN A 36 -13.58 12.93 -11.26
CA ASN A 36 -12.29 13.06 -11.96
C ASN A 36 -11.47 14.24 -11.43
N SER A 37 -12.09 15.39 -11.10
CA SER A 37 -11.36 16.55 -10.60
C SER A 37 -10.75 16.30 -9.21
N ALA A 38 -11.46 15.63 -8.31
CA ALA A 38 -10.95 15.27 -6.98
C ALA A 38 -9.80 14.27 -7.07
N LYS A 39 -9.90 13.28 -7.97
CA LYS A 39 -8.81 12.34 -8.22
C LYS A 39 -7.55 13.02 -8.74
N GLU A 40 -7.70 13.92 -9.72
CA GLU A 40 -6.59 14.68 -10.29
C GLU A 40 -5.94 15.61 -9.27
N GLU A 41 -6.73 16.26 -8.41
CA GLU A 41 -6.22 17.08 -7.32
C GLU A 41 -5.38 16.27 -6.33
N VAL A 42 -5.89 15.12 -5.87
CA VAL A 42 -5.17 14.21 -4.95
C VAL A 42 -3.88 13.71 -5.60
N LEU A 43 -3.92 13.27 -6.86
CA LEU A 43 -2.72 12.86 -7.59
C LEU A 43 -1.71 14.01 -7.74
N GLY A 44 -2.18 15.24 -7.94
CA GLY A 44 -1.34 16.43 -7.98
C GLY A 44 -0.60 16.67 -6.65
N ILE A 45 -1.26 16.46 -5.51
CA ILE A 45 -0.66 16.56 -4.18
C ILE A 45 0.37 15.44 -3.98
N ILE A 46 0.00 14.19 -4.27
CA ILE A 46 0.88 13.03 -4.18
C ILE A 46 2.16 13.26 -4.99
N ASN A 47 2.04 13.70 -6.25
CA ASN A 47 3.18 13.96 -7.10
C ASN A 47 4.09 15.07 -6.56
N LYS A 48 3.54 16.15 -5.99
CA LYS A 48 4.33 17.21 -5.36
C LYS A 48 5.15 16.68 -4.18
N VAL A 49 4.52 15.92 -3.29
CA VAL A 49 5.18 15.33 -2.12
C VAL A 49 6.27 14.37 -2.56
N ASN A 50 5.97 13.50 -3.50
CA ASN A 50 6.90 12.48 -3.99
C ASN A 50 8.09 13.08 -4.73
N THR A 51 7.85 14.06 -5.60
CA THR A 51 8.92 14.80 -6.30
C THR A 51 9.83 15.53 -5.29
N TYR A 52 9.25 16.18 -4.29
CA TYR A 52 10.03 16.85 -3.23
C TYR A 52 10.89 15.85 -2.45
N TRP A 53 10.32 14.70 -2.04
CA TRP A 53 11.07 13.67 -1.33
C TRP A 53 12.25 13.18 -2.16
N GLN A 54 12.02 12.75 -3.39
CA GLN A 54 13.06 12.19 -4.27
C GLN A 54 14.15 13.20 -4.66
N ALA A 55 13.81 14.49 -4.74
CA ALA A 55 14.80 15.55 -4.98
C ALA A 55 15.72 15.79 -3.78
N ASN A 56 15.28 15.48 -2.56
CA ASN A 56 16.01 15.76 -1.33
C ASN A 56 16.58 14.52 -0.63
N ASN A 57 16.22 13.33 -1.09
CA ASN A 57 16.68 12.06 -0.51
C ASN A 57 17.24 11.16 -1.61
N LYS A 58 18.33 10.47 -1.30
CA LYS A 58 18.86 9.42 -2.18
C LYS A 58 18.14 8.10 -1.91
N PRO A 59 17.97 7.24 -2.91
CA PRO A 59 17.39 5.90 -2.67
C PRO A 59 18.34 4.98 -1.89
N GLU A 60 19.66 5.24 -1.89
CA GLU A 60 20.65 4.42 -1.20
C GLU A 60 20.67 4.69 0.31
N THR A 61 19.57 4.42 0.99
CA THR A 61 19.40 4.56 2.44
C THR A 61 19.13 3.21 3.11
N ARG A 62 19.29 3.14 4.44
CA ARG A 62 19.04 1.93 5.22
C ARG A 62 17.58 1.47 5.13
N PRO A 63 17.30 0.16 5.28
CA PRO A 63 15.94 -0.39 5.18
C PRO A 63 15.18 -0.33 6.52
N PHE A 64 15.40 0.71 7.34
CA PHE A 64 14.72 0.93 8.59
C PHE A 64 13.41 1.70 8.37
N TRP A 65 12.51 1.71 9.32
CA TRP A 65 11.14 2.20 9.18
C TRP A 65 11.03 3.59 8.59
N ASP A 66 11.95 4.51 8.95
CA ASP A 66 11.97 5.91 8.50
C ASP A 66 12.06 6.05 6.97
N ASN A 67 12.80 5.17 6.31
CA ASN A 67 12.88 5.11 4.86
C ASN A 67 11.89 4.08 4.26
N ALA A 68 11.74 2.92 4.90
CA ALA A 68 10.90 1.85 4.39
C ALA A 68 9.42 2.26 4.28
N ALA A 69 8.90 3.06 5.22
CA ALA A 69 7.54 3.61 5.15
C ALA A 69 7.32 4.48 3.90
N TYR A 70 8.33 5.29 3.52
CA TYR A 70 8.26 6.03 2.26
C TYR A 70 8.16 5.09 1.05
N HIS A 71 9.00 4.06 1.00
CA HIS A 71 9.00 3.11 -0.14
C HIS A 71 7.72 2.28 -0.23
N THR A 72 7.09 1.96 0.91
CA THR A 72 5.76 1.35 0.94
C THR A 72 4.72 2.26 0.27
N GLY A 73 4.69 3.54 0.66
CA GLY A 73 3.80 4.53 0.04
C GLY A 73 4.12 4.78 -1.44
N ASN A 74 5.39 4.79 -1.82
CA ASN A 74 5.81 4.97 -3.21
C ASN A 74 5.39 3.78 -4.10
N MET A 75 5.35 2.56 -3.58
CA MET A 75 4.78 1.41 -4.29
C MET A 75 3.27 1.57 -4.53
N GLU A 76 2.52 2.08 -3.56
CA GLU A 76 1.09 2.39 -3.74
C GLU A 76 0.88 3.46 -4.83
N VAL A 77 1.73 4.49 -4.86
CA VAL A 77 1.72 5.49 -5.94
C VAL A 77 2.00 4.84 -7.30
N TYR A 78 2.98 3.94 -7.37
CA TYR A 78 3.24 3.18 -8.60
C TYR A 78 2.04 2.32 -9.02
N PHE A 79 1.43 1.59 -8.09
CA PHE A 79 0.24 0.77 -8.42
C PHE A 79 -0.94 1.62 -8.92
N LEU A 80 -1.10 2.84 -8.41
CA LEU A 80 -2.13 3.76 -8.82
C LEU A 80 -1.86 4.43 -10.17
N THR A 81 -0.60 4.82 -10.44
CA THR A 81 -0.22 5.68 -11.57
C THR A 81 0.47 4.94 -12.70
N LYS A 82 1.10 3.81 -12.41
CA LYS A 82 2.01 3.06 -13.31
C LYS A 82 3.21 3.91 -13.79
N ASN A 83 3.64 4.87 -12.97
CA ASN A 83 4.82 5.68 -13.27
C ASN A 83 6.10 4.88 -12.97
N GLU A 84 6.84 4.54 -14.02
CA GLU A 84 8.06 3.72 -13.96
C GLU A 84 9.21 4.41 -13.20
N GLU A 85 9.24 5.74 -13.12
CA GLU A 85 10.26 6.46 -12.34
C GLU A 85 10.10 6.19 -10.84
N GLN A 86 8.85 6.11 -10.37
CA GLN A 86 8.54 5.76 -8.97
C GLN A 86 9.02 4.34 -8.65
N LEU A 87 8.74 3.40 -9.54
CA LEU A 87 9.20 2.03 -9.39
C LEU A 87 10.73 1.94 -9.40
N ALA A 88 11.38 2.60 -10.35
CA ALA A 88 12.84 2.60 -10.48
C ALA A 88 13.54 3.17 -9.22
N TYR A 89 12.96 4.21 -8.62
CA TYR A 89 13.49 4.77 -7.37
C TYR A 89 13.43 3.75 -6.22
N THR A 90 12.31 3.05 -6.05
CA THR A 90 12.15 2.01 -5.02
C THR A 90 12.99 0.76 -5.32
N LYS A 91 13.10 0.34 -6.59
CA LYS A 91 13.98 -0.77 -6.98
C LYS A 91 15.44 -0.50 -6.56
N ARG A 92 15.97 0.69 -6.83
CA ARG A 92 17.35 1.06 -6.41
C ARG A 92 17.56 0.97 -4.90
N TRP A 93 16.57 1.41 -4.11
CA TRP A 93 16.63 1.26 -2.65
C TRP A 93 16.65 -0.20 -2.22
N ALA A 94 15.78 -1.03 -2.78
CA ALA A 94 15.69 -2.44 -2.44
C ALA A 94 16.98 -3.21 -2.83
N GLU A 95 17.53 -2.93 -4.02
CA GLU A 95 18.80 -3.50 -4.51
C GLU A 95 20.00 -3.07 -3.66
N HIS A 96 20.07 -1.78 -3.28
CA HIS A 96 21.10 -1.28 -2.37
C HIS A 96 21.11 -2.06 -1.05
N ASN A 97 19.94 -2.36 -0.52
CA ASN A 97 19.76 -3.12 0.72
C ASN A 97 19.78 -4.65 0.51
N LYS A 98 20.00 -5.12 -0.72
CA LYS A 98 20.02 -6.55 -1.06
C LYS A 98 18.76 -7.30 -0.61
N TYR A 99 17.62 -6.59 -0.54
CA TYR A 99 16.34 -7.11 -0.02
C TYR A 99 16.41 -7.60 1.43
N TRP A 100 17.27 -6.99 2.24
CA TRP A 100 17.43 -7.29 3.65
C TRP A 100 16.84 -6.18 4.52
N GLY A 101 16.40 -6.57 5.75
CA GLY A 101 16.19 -5.66 6.88
C GLY A 101 17.45 -5.60 7.74
N ALA A 102 17.33 -5.90 9.05
CA ALA A 102 18.50 -6.04 9.91
C ALA A 102 19.38 -7.22 9.44
N THR A 103 20.72 -7.05 9.58
CA THR A 103 21.70 -7.90 8.89
C THR A 103 22.29 -9.02 9.71
N ASN A 104 21.96 -9.14 11.01
CA ASN A 104 22.47 -10.25 11.84
C ASN A 104 21.89 -11.59 11.34
N THR A 105 22.76 -12.58 11.15
CA THR A 105 22.39 -13.94 10.72
C THR A 105 22.41 -14.97 11.84
N ASN A 106 22.93 -14.62 13.02
CA ASN A 106 22.92 -15.49 14.19
C ASN A 106 21.56 -15.40 14.90
N LYS A 107 20.72 -16.43 14.71
CA LYS A 107 19.36 -16.47 15.24
C LYS A 107 19.27 -16.44 16.76
N GLU A 108 20.32 -16.88 17.48
CA GLU A 108 20.38 -16.84 18.93
C GLU A 108 20.48 -15.41 19.49
N GLU A 109 20.95 -14.47 18.67
CA GLU A 109 21.10 -13.06 19.02
C GLU A 109 19.89 -12.21 18.62
N TRP A 110 18.94 -12.76 17.87
CA TRP A 110 17.82 -11.98 17.32
C TRP A 110 16.92 -11.40 18.41
N ARG A 111 16.61 -10.11 18.30
CA ARG A 111 15.84 -9.32 19.26
C ARG A 111 14.59 -8.73 18.60
N TYR A 112 13.53 -8.51 19.41
CA TYR A 112 12.29 -7.82 19.00
C TYR A 112 11.92 -6.64 19.91
N SER A 113 12.74 -6.29 20.89
CA SER A 113 12.63 -5.02 21.60
C SER A 113 13.03 -3.85 20.69
N TYR A 114 12.81 -2.61 21.14
CA TYR A 114 13.28 -1.43 20.42
C TYR A 114 14.81 -1.45 20.25
N GLY A 115 15.27 -1.23 19.03
CA GLY A 115 16.69 -1.09 18.73
C GLY A 115 17.02 -1.00 17.25
N GLU A 116 18.12 -0.28 16.96
CA GLU A 116 18.54 0.01 15.59
C GLU A 116 19.76 -0.81 15.12
N ARG A 117 20.34 -1.63 16.02
CA ARG A 117 21.52 -2.44 15.68
C ARG A 117 21.15 -3.71 14.91
N PRO A 118 22.11 -4.36 14.22
CA PRO A 118 21.85 -5.50 13.34
C PRO A 118 21.12 -6.69 13.98
N GLU A 119 21.23 -6.90 15.30
CA GLU A 119 20.59 -8.00 16.00
C GLU A 119 19.08 -7.83 16.25
N TYR A 120 18.51 -6.63 16.00
CA TYR A 120 17.07 -6.39 16.17
C TYR A 120 16.23 -6.87 14.99
N VAL A 121 16.55 -8.06 14.49
CA VAL A 121 15.96 -8.66 13.28
C VAL A 121 14.44 -8.88 13.40
N LEU A 122 13.96 -9.17 14.61
CA LEU A 122 12.55 -9.46 14.90
C LEU A 122 11.75 -8.21 15.29
N PHE A 123 12.38 -7.02 15.27
CA PHE A 123 11.71 -5.76 15.54
C PHE A 123 11.05 -5.21 14.26
N GLY A 124 9.79 -4.82 14.35
CA GLY A 124 8.96 -4.42 13.19
C GLY A 124 9.55 -3.30 12.37
N ASP A 125 10.31 -2.38 12.98
CA ASP A 125 11.00 -1.28 12.29
C ASP A 125 12.01 -1.77 11.24
N TRP A 126 12.56 -2.97 11.42
CA TRP A 126 13.43 -3.63 10.44
C TRP A 126 12.67 -4.57 9.50
N GLN A 127 11.41 -4.89 9.81
CA GLN A 127 10.59 -5.82 9.02
C GLN A 127 9.69 -5.13 8.01
N ILE A 128 9.34 -3.86 8.21
CA ILE A 128 8.46 -3.10 7.31
C ILE A 128 8.95 -3.09 5.86
N CYS A 129 10.26 -3.09 5.62
CA CYS A 129 10.85 -3.14 4.28
C CYS A 129 10.40 -4.37 3.47
N PHE A 130 10.07 -5.46 4.15
CA PHE A 130 9.60 -6.69 3.51
C PHE A 130 8.26 -6.51 2.79
N GLN A 131 7.45 -5.52 3.17
CA GLN A 131 6.24 -5.17 2.40
C GLN A 131 6.60 -4.78 0.96
N THR A 132 7.55 -3.86 0.82
CA THR A 132 8.04 -3.38 -0.47
C THR A 132 8.72 -4.51 -1.26
N TYR A 133 9.52 -5.35 -0.61
CA TYR A 133 10.20 -6.45 -1.28
C TYR A 133 9.24 -7.53 -1.80
N ALA A 134 8.15 -7.80 -1.07
CA ALA A 134 7.08 -8.67 -1.51
C ALA A 134 6.34 -8.09 -2.73
N ASP A 135 6.09 -6.78 -2.76
CA ASP A 135 5.49 -6.11 -3.91
C ASP A 135 6.39 -6.18 -5.15
N LEU A 136 7.70 -5.95 -4.98
CA LEU A 136 8.68 -6.11 -6.06
C LEU A 136 8.80 -7.55 -6.56
N TYR A 137 8.65 -8.53 -5.68
CA TYR A 137 8.56 -9.94 -6.06
C TYR A 137 7.31 -10.22 -6.91
N ASN A 138 6.16 -9.69 -6.52
CA ASN A 138 4.91 -9.89 -7.27
C ASN A 138 4.95 -9.26 -8.66
N LEU A 139 5.69 -8.16 -8.84
CA LEU A 139 5.89 -7.53 -10.15
C LEU A 139 6.85 -8.32 -11.04
N GLU A 140 7.91 -8.85 -10.45
CA GLU A 140 8.98 -9.55 -11.14
C GLU A 140 9.53 -10.65 -10.21
N PRO A 141 9.04 -11.88 -10.30
CA PRO A 141 9.41 -12.96 -9.41
C PRO A 141 10.89 -13.33 -9.48
N ASP A 142 11.58 -13.07 -8.37
CA ASP A 142 12.92 -13.53 -8.07
C ASP A 142 12.99 -13.84 -6.57
N THR A 143 13.31 -15.08 -6.22
CA THR A 143 13.30 -15.57 -4.84
C THR A 143 14.23 -14.81 -3.90
N ILE A 144 15.27 -14.17 -4.41
CA ILE A 144 16.17 -13.32 -3.61
C ILE A 144 15.42 -12.18 -2.93
N LYS A 145 14.36 -11.65 -3.59
CA LYS A 145 13.57 -10.50 -3.09
C LYS A 145 12.79 -10.83 -1.81
N ILE A 146 12.47 -12.11 -1.59
CA ILE A 146 11.68 -12.55 -0.42
C ILE A 146 12.42 -13.54 0.48
N ALA A 147 13.65 -13.93 0.14
CA ALA A 147 14.39 -14.94 0.89
C ALA A 147 14.59 -14.52 2.37
N ARG A 148 15.00 -13.27 2.61
CA ARG A 148 15.19 -12.76 3.97
C ARG A 148 13.87 -12.58 4.73
N ALA A 149 12.84 -12.07 4.07
CA ALA A 149 11.50 -11.97 4.65
C ALA A 149 10.98 -13.33 5.10
N ARG A 150 11.14 -14.35 4.24
CA ARG A 150 10.76 -15.72 4.57
C ARG A 150 11.53 -16.24 5.77
N GLU A 151 12.86 -16.14 5.77
CA GLU A 151 13.71 -16.60 6.87
C GLU A 151 13.28 -15.99 8.21
N VAL A 152 13.08 -14.66 8.25
CA VAL A 152 12.74 -13.93 9.46
C VAL A 152 11.34 -14.28 9.95
N MET A 153 10.35 -14.27 9.05
CA MET A 153 8.96 -14.59 9.43
C MET A 153 8.82 -16.07 9.85
N GLU A 154 9.42 -17.02 9.14
CA GLU A 154 9.34 -18.43 9.51
C GLU A 154 10.01 -18.69 10.85
N TYR A 155 11.14 -18.05 11.15
CA TYR A 155 11.76 -18.12 12.47
C TYR A 155 10.82 -17.55 13.54
N GLN A 156 10.28 -16.35 13.34
CA GLN A 156 9.35 -15.71 14.27
C GLN A 156 8.13 -16.59 14.56
N MET A 157 7.54 -17.17 13.51
CA MET A 157 6.39 -18.08 13.64
C MET A 157 6.71 -19.41 14.32
N SER A 158 7.97 -19.86 14.31
CA SER A 158 8.41 -21.10 14.94
C SER A 158 8.63 -20.98 16.45
N THR A 159 8.66 -19.78 16.99
CA THR A 159 8.83 -19.52 18.41
C THR A 159 7.50 -19.55 19.17
N PRO A 160 7.50 -19.78 20.49
CA PRO A 160 6.28 -19.73 21.30
C PRO A 160 5.83 -18.31 21.65
N GLN A 161 6.65 -17.28 21.39
CA GLN A 161 6.32 -15.88 21.69
C GLN A 161 5.20 -15.38 20.79
N ASN A 162 4.30 -14.56 21.35
CA ASN A 162 3.23 -13.90 20.64
C ASN A 162 3.21 -12.37 20.84
N ASP A 163 4.15 -11.82 21.59
CA ASP A 163 4.26 -10.44 22.02
C ASP A 163 5.15 -9.57 21.11
N TYR A 164 5.39 -10.00 19.88
CA TYR A 164 6.23 -9.28 18.92
C TYR A 164 5.71 -7.89 18.58
N TRP A 165 4.38 -7.67 18.62
CA TRP A 165 3.73 -6.41 18.25
C TRP A 165 3.20 -5.71 19.50
N TRP A 166 4.12 -5.32 20.37
CA TRP A 166 3.83 -4.67 21.66
C TRP A 166 3.54 -3.17 21.55
N TRP A 167 3.56 -2.60 20.33
CA TRP A 167 3.22 -1.20 20.03
C TRP A 167 2.40 -1.13 18.74
N ALA A 168 1.55 -0.07 18.62
CA ALA A 168 0.55 0.04 17.57
C ALA A 168 1.15 0.09 16.14
N ASP A 169 2.30 0.76 15.98
CA ASP A 169 2.97 0.84 14.67
C ASP A 169 3.39 -0.53 14.15
N GLY A 170 3.70 -1.48 15.04
CA GLY A 170 4.02 -2.87 14.69
C GLY A 170 2.93 -3.54 13.87
N LEU A 171 1.66 -3.20 14.12
CA LEU A 171 0.52 -3.70 13.35
C LEU A 171 0.60 -3.25 11.88
N TYR A 172 0.83 -1.95 11.64
CA TYR A 172 1.04 -1.41 10.30
C TYR A 172 2.29 -1.99 9.63
N MET A 173 3.37 -2.14 10.38
CA MET A 173 4.65 -2.55 9.83
C MET A 173 4.67 -4.01 9.38
N VAL A 174 4.09 -4.93 10.15
CA VAL A 174 4.34 -6.37 9.98
C VAL A 174 3.10 -7.17 9.53
N MET A 175 1.87 -6.78 9.91
CA MET A 175 0.68 -7.50 9.43
C MET A 175 0.62 -7.58 7.89
N PRO A 176 0.90 -6.48 7.13
CA PRO A 176 0.93 -6.58 5.67
C PRO A 176 2.05 -7.49 5.14
N VAL A 177 3.19 -7.62 5.84
CA VAL A 177 4.23 -8.58 5.44
C VAL A 177 3.68 -10.00 5.51
N MET A 178 3.02 -10.36 6.60
CA MET A 178 2.47 -11.71 6.77
C MET A 178 1.38 -12.03 5.75
N THR A 179 0.47 -11.09 5.46
CA THR A 179 -0.56 -11.29 4.43
C THR A 179 0.04 -11.41 3.03
N LYS A 180 1.04 -10.60 2.69
CA LYS A 180 1.75 -10.70 1.40
C LYS A 180 2.50 -12.03 1.28
N MET A 181 3.16 -12.48 2.34
CA MET A 181 3.84 -13.79 2.36
C MET A 181 2.86 -14.96 2.25
N TYR A 182 1.69 -14.88 2.88
CA TYR A 182 0.61 -15.85 2.65
C TYR A 182 0.19 -15.89 1.18
N ASN A 183 -0.06 -14.76 0.56
CA ASN A 183 -0.46 -14.66 -0.85
C ASN A 183 0.60 -15.25 -1.80
N ILE A 184 1.88 -15.11 -1.47
CA ILE A 184 3.00 -15.65 -2.27
C ILE A 184 3.18 -17.16 -2.05
N THR A 185 3.04 -17.64 -0.81
CA THR A 185 3.43 -19.01 -0.44
C THR A 185 2.26 -19.99 -0.32
N GLY A 186 1.05 -19.49 -0.09
CA GLY A 186 -0.13 -20.29 0.26
C GLY A 186 -0.06 -20.92 1.67
N ASN A 187 0.94 -20.59 2.48
CA ASN A 187 1.11 -21.19 3.81
C ASN A 187 0.18 -20.51 4.82
N GLN A 188 -0.86 -21.22 5.26
CA GLN A 188 -1.87 -20.74 6.20
C GLN A 188 -1.29 -20.27 7.54
N LEU A 189 -0.12 -20.81 7.97
CA LEU A 189 0.51 -20.44 9.23
C LEU A 189 0.79 -18.93 9.34
N TYR A 190 1.03 -18.23 8.22
CA TYR A 190 1.19 -16.76 8.23
C TYR A 190 -0.07 -16.07 8.76
N LEU A 191 -1.26 -16.48 8.34
CA LEU A 191 -2.51 -15.87 8.80
C LEU A 191 -2.87 -16.29 10.23
N ASP A 192 -2.61 -17.54 10.60
CA ASP A 192 -2.88 -18.04 11.96
C ASP A 192 -2.01 -17.29 12.98
N LYS A 193 -0.72 -17.12 12.70
CA LYS A 193 0.20 -16.38 13.56
C LYS A 193 -0.04 -14.87 13.55
N LEU A 194 -0.41 -14.30 12.40
CA LEU A 194 -0.86 -12.90 12.32
C LEU A 194 -2.02 -12.67 13.30
N TYR A 195 -3.02 -13.53 13.26
CA TYR A 195 -4.18 -13.40 14.15
C TYR A 195 -3.79 -13.56 15.62
N GLU A 196 -2.92 -14.51 15.96
CA GLU A 196 -2.40 -14.72 17.32
C GLU A 196 -1.68 -13.46 17.85
N TYR A 197 -0.76 -12.89 17.05
CA TYR A 197 -0.03 -11.67 17.41
C TYR A 197 -0.94 -10.44 17.50
N PHE A 198 -1.91 -10.32 16.58
CA PHE A 198 -2.91 -9.26 16.65
C PHE A 198 -3.76 -9.35 17.92
N LYS A 199 -4.19 -10.55 18.30
CA LYS A 199 -4.98 -10.75 19.55
C LYS A 199 -4.19 -10.36 20.78
N TYR A 200 -2.90 -10.67 20.82
CA TYR A 200 -2.03 -10.19 21.89
C TYR A 200 -1.95 -8.65 21.90
N ALA A 201 -1.63 -8.04 20.78
CA ALA A 201 -1.56 -6.58 20.64
C ALA A 201 -2.88 -5.91 21.05
N GLN A 202 -4.02 -6.47 20.62
CA GLN A 202 -5.34 -6.00 21.04
C GLN A 202 -5.51 -6.06 22.55
N SER A 203 -5.11 -7.15 23.19
CA SER A 203 -5.31 -7.34 24.63
C SER A 203 -4.54 -6.35 25.52
N ILE A 204 -3.47 -5.74 24.99
CA ILE A 204 -2.62 -4.82 25.75
C ILE A 204 -2.75 -3.34 25.36
N MET A 205 -3.36 -3.04 24.22
CA MET A 205 -3.40 -1.68 23.70
C MET A 205 -4.80 -1.18 23.31
N TYR A 206 -5.79 -2.08 23.20
CA TYR A 206 -7.13 -1.68 22.77
C TYR A 206 -7.94 -1.14 23.93
N ASP A 207 -8.53 0.01 23.75
CA ASP A 207 -9.48 0.64 24.68
C ASP A 207 -10.91 0.32 24.22
N GLU A 208 -11.63 -0.48 25.01
CA GLU A 208 -13.00 -0.88 24.72
C GLU A 208 -14.00 0.27 24.82
N GLU A 209 -13.72 1.30 25.62
CA GLU A 209 -14.62 2.44 25.79
C GLU A 209 -14.60 3.34 24.55
N THR A 210 -13.42 3.65 24.03
CA THR A 210 -13.25 4.55 22.89
C THR A 210 -13.19 3.85 21.55
N GLY A 211 -12.90 2.53 21.53
CA GLY A 211 -12.68 1.76 20.31
C GLY A 211 -11.34 2.04 19.62
N LEU A 212 -10.40 2.67 20.32
CA LEU A 212 -9.09 3.08 19.79
C LEU A 212 -7.97 2.19 20.33
N PHE A 213 -6.82 2.23 19.65
CA PHE A 213 -5.59 1.65 20.16
C PHE A 213 -4.69 2.72 20.74
N TYR A 214 -4.18 2.49 21.96
CA TYR A 214 -3.06 3.25 22.48
C TYR A 214 -1.78 2.89 21.73
N ARG A 215 -0.78 3.78 21.82
CA ARG A 215 0.52 3.53 21.17
C ARG A 215 1.20 2.25 21.67
N ASP A 216 1.21 2.04 22.96
CA ASP A 216 1.70 0.83 23.64
C ASP A 216 1.06 0.71 25.02
N ALA A 217 1.26 -0.43 25.69
CA ALA A 217 0.67 -0.74 27.01
C ALA A 217 0.99 0.24 28.15
N LYS A 218 1.95 1.17 27.97
CA LYS A 218 2.28 2.18 28.98
C LYS A 218 1.27 3.32 29.03
N TYR A 219 0.42 3.44 28.01
CA TYR A 219 -0.56 4.52 27.89
C TYR A 219 -2.00 4.06 28.14
N VAL A 220 -2.21 2.80 28.47
CA VAL A 220 -3.50 2.20 28.84
C VAL A 220 -3.88 2.54 30.27
#